data_8df9b8d22283cc685d064cd9d8a6e4e1
#
_entry.id   8df9b8d22283cc685d064cd9d8a6e4e1
#
_cell.length_a   1.000
_cell.length_b   1.000
_cell.length_c   1.000
_cell.angle_alpha   90.00
_cell.angle_beta   90.00
_cell.angle_gamma   90.00
#
_symmetry.space_group_name_H-M   'P 1'
#
loop_
_entity.id
_entity.type
_entity.pdbx_description
1 polymer ?
#
loop_
_entity_poly.entity_id
_entity_poly.type
_entity_poly.pdbx_seq_one_letter_code
_entity_poly.pdbx_strand_id
1 'polypeptide(L)'
;IRRQRQMCIRDRSNFTDAMSVFDLPYLFPDAATARKALSGEAAQGQLDALESIGMKGINYWENGIYAIGAVKPVKNLADLKGMRVRSIDSPLQADVYSALGAMPVVLAWGDIYTSIQTGVADAVSSTAVTNMYTQNFYEVAPYITLSNHGYSPAPLICSKSLWDSLSEDIQQLVMECAEEAREYHYQICDEQLAEYMAEMEANGAEFIEIDQTEWEAAVQPVYEKYVGEGGIDPVLVEAIQTDVEAVE
;
A
#
# COMPACT_ATOMS: atom_id res chain seq x y z
N ILE A 1 -32.58 -4.31 -5.49
CA ILE A 1 -31.32 -3.58 -5.80
C ILE A 1 -30.29 -4.11 -4.81
N ARG A 2 -29.45 -5.08 -5.22
CA ARG A 2 -28.27 -5.47 -4.42
C ARG A 2 -27.35 -4.25 -4.40
N ARG A 3 -27.18 -3.63 -3.21
CA ARG A 3 -26.12 -2.66 -2.98
C ARG A 3 -24.82 -3.35 -3.38
N GLN A 4 -24.13 -2.84 -4.40
CA GLN A 4 -22.72 -3.13 -4.60
C GLN A 4 -22.03 -2.79 -3.27
N ARG A 5 -21.54 -3.81 -2.57
CA ARG A 5 -20.64 -3.57 -1.47
C ARG A 5 -19.35 -3.07 -2.10
N GLN A 6 -19.04 -1.80 -1.91
CA GLN A 6 -17.72 -1.28 -2.15
C GLN A 6 -16.83 -1.97 -1.10
N MET A 7 -16.24 -3.09 -1.50
CA MET A 7 -15.30 -3.81 -0.66
C MET A 7 -14.01 -3.02 -0.66
N CYS A 8 -13.49 -2.79 0.55
CA CYS A 8 -12.22 -2.10 0.72
C CYS A 8 -11.14 -2.95 0.03
N ILE A 9 -10.56 -2.45 -1.05
CA ILE A 9 -9.51 -3.10 -1.85
C ILE A 9 -8.28 -3.48 -0.99
N ARG A 10 -8.19 -2.93 0.22
CA ARG A 10 -7.12 -3.20 1.19
C ARG A 10 -7.17 -4.58 1.85
N ASP A 11 -8.30 -5.29 1.78
CA ASP A 11 -8.42 -6.66 2.29
C ASP A 11 -8.05 -7.70 1.21
N ARG A 12 -7.08 -7.37 0.34
CA ARG A 12 -6.67 -8.17 -0.83
C ARG A 12 -6.19 -9.57 -0.46
N SER A 13 -5.41 -9.68 0.61
CA SER A 13 -4.91 -10.95 1.14
C SER A 13 -6.02 -11.88 1.61
N ASN A 14 -7.23 -11.35 1.88
CA ASN A 14 -8.40 -12.16 2.23
C ASN A 14 -9.08 -12.80 1.00
N PHE A 15 -8.69 -12.40 -0.22
CA PHE A 15 -9.28 -12.93 -1.46
C PHE A 15 -8.38 -13.92 -2.17
N THR A 16 -7.08 -13.70 -2.13
CA THR A 16 -6.10 -14.57 -2.77
C THR A 16 -4.70 -14.26 -2.25
N ASP A 17 -3.93 -15.30 -1.99
CA ASP A 17 -2.51 -15.20 -1.61
C ASP A 17 -1.67 -14.55 -2.73
N ALA A 18 -2.16 -14.59 -3.97
CA ALA A 18 -1.50 -14.02 -5.13
C ALA A 18 -1.14 -12.53 -4.99
N MET A 19 -1.98 -11.75 -4.28
CA MET A 19 -1.73 -10.31 -4.08
C MET A 19 -0.87 -10.00 -2.85
N SER A 20 -0.57 -10.99 -1.99
CA SER A 20 0.18 -10.79 -0.74
C SER A 20 1.63 -10.37 -0.97
N VAL A 21 2.18 -10.65 -2.14
CA VAL A 21 3.55 -10.24 -2.51
C VAL A 21 3.72 -8.72 -2.42
N PHE A 22 2.68 -7.94 -2.77
CA PHE A 22 2.72 -6.48 -2.72
C PHE A 22 2.62 -5.89 -1.31
N ASP A 23 2.36 -6.73 -0.30
CA ASP A 23 2.38 -6.33 1.10
C ASP A 23 3.77 -6.51 1.74
N LEU A 24 4.74 -7.11 1.02
CA LEU A 24 6.11 -7.22 1.49
C LEU A 24 6.73 -5.83 1.68
N PRO A 25 7.42 -5.61 2.81
CA PRO A 25 8.02 -4.31 3.09
C PRO A 25 9.23 -4.05 2.18
N TYR A 26 9.40 -2.80 1.75
CA TYR A 26 10.51 -2.36 0.89
C TYR A 26 10.65 -3.13 -0.43
N LEU A 27 9.54 -3.70 -0.94
CA LEU A 27 9.53 -4.37 -2.25
C LEU A 27 9.80 -3.36 -3.40
N PHE A 28 9.36 -2.12 -3.21
CA PHE A 28 9.54 -1.02 -4.15
C PHE A 28 10.24 0.17 -3.45
N PRO A 29 11.33 0.70 -4.02
CA PRO A 29 12.07 1.82 -3.43
C PRO A 29 11.29 3.14 -3.47
N ASP A 30 10.52 3.34 -4.53
CA ASP A 30 9.71 4.55 -4.74
C ASP A 30 8.47 4.27 -5.62
N ALA A 31 7.60 5.28 -5.75
CA ALA A 31 6.37 5.15 -6.52
C ALA A 31 6.61 5.01 -8.03
N ALA A 32 7.62 5.70 -8.58
CA ALA A 32 7.90 5.65 -10.02
C ALA A 32 8.36 4.26 -10.44
N THR A 33 9.26 3.66 -9.65
CA THR A 33 9.73 2.29 -9.84
C THR A 33 8.59 1.28 -9.65
N ALA A 34 7.75 1.45 -8.62
CA ALA A 34 6.57 0.61 -8.40
C ALA A 34 5.61 0.64 -9.59
N ARG A 35 5.29 1.81 -10.14
CA ARG A 35 4.39 1.98 -11.31
C ARG A 35 4.90 1.20 -12.52
N LYS A 36 6.20 1.24 -12.80
CA LYS A 36 6.81 0.51 -13.92
C LYS A 36 6.85 -0.99 -13.67
N ALA A 37 7.29 -1.44 -12.49
CA ALA A 37 7.31 -2.86 -12.14
C ALA A 37 5.90 -3.48 -12.15
N LEU A 38 4.86 -2.73 -11.75
CA LEU A 38 3.46 -3.16 -11.83
C LEU A 38 2.91 -3.29 -13.26
N SER A 39 3.61 -2.75 -14.25
CA SER A 39 3.31 -2.97 -15.66
C SER A 39 4.04 -4.19 -16.25
N GLY A 40 4.95 -4.82 -15.49
CA GLY A 40 5.71 -6.02 -15.86
C GLY A 40 4.85 -7.29 -15.87
N GLU A 41 5.39 -8.35 -16.51
CA GLU A 41 4.67 -9.63 -16.66
C GLU A 41 4.36 -10.28 -15.30
N ALA A 42 5.27 -10.17 -14.33
CA ALA A 42 5.10 -10.75 -13.01
C ALA A 42 3.88 -10.17 -12.29
N ALA A 43 3.73 -8.85 -12.30
CA ALA A 43 2.60 -8.16 -11.67
C ALA A 43 1.29 -8.38 -12.45
N GLN A 44 1.33 -8.37 -13.79
CA GLN A 44 0.16 -8.67 -14.61
C GLN A 44 -0.35 -10.09 -14.39
N GLY A 45 0.55 -11.08 -14.21
CA GLY A 45 0.19 -12.45 -13.85
C GLY A 45 -0.64 -12.55 -12.56
N GLN A 46 -0.43 -11.63 -11.59
CA GLN A 46 -1.24 -11.58 -10.36
C GLN A 46 -2.66 -11.07 -10.63
N LEU A 47 -2.87 -10.17 -11.61
CA LEU A 47 -4.20 -9.77 -12.05
C LEU A 47 -4.93 -10.93 -12.73
N ASP A 48 -4.24 -11.71 -13.56
CA ASP A 48 -4.82 -12.86 -14.23
C ASP A 48 -5.18 -13.97 -13.25
N ALA A 49 -4.41 -14.17 -12.18
CA ALA A 49 -4.74 -15.12 -11.12
C ALA A 49 -6.10 -14.86 -10.44
N LEU A 50 -6.60 -13.62 -10.46
CA LEU A 50 -7.91 -13.26 -9.96
C LEU A 50 -9.07 -13.91 -10.73
N GLU A 51 -8.83 -14.38 -11.96
CA GLU A 51 -9.85 -15.08 -12.74
C GLU A 51 -10.31 -16.38 -12.06
N SER A 52 -9.42 -17.02 -11.30
CA SER A 52 -9.73 -18.23 -10.53
C SER A 52 -10.82 -18.02 -9.45
N ILE A 53 -10.98 -16.79 -8.99
CA ILE A 53 -12.00 -16.38 -8.02
C ILE A 53 -13.14 -15.58 -8.64
N GLY A 54 -13.26 -15.60 -9.97
CA GLY A 54 -14.36 -14.98 -10.72
C GLY A 54 -14.22 -13.47 -10.90
N MET A 55 -13.01 -12.92 -10.80
CA MET A 55 -12.70 -11.51 -11.04
C MET A 55 -11.80 -11.37 -12.27
N LYS A 56 -11.97 -10.32 -13.06
CA LYS A 56 -11.06 -9.90 -14.13
C LYS A 56 -10.26 -8.70 -13.60
N GLY A 57 -8.95 -8.84 -13.55
CA GLY A 57 -8.03 -7.73 -13.33
C GLY A 57 -7.83 -6.95 -14.62
N ILE A 58 -7.82 -5.63 -14.52
CA ILE A 58 -7.67 -4.70 -15.65
C ILE A 58 -6.25 -4.14 -15.64
N ASN A 59 -5.92 -3.32 -14.65
CA ASN A 59 -4.59 -2.77 -14.42
C ASN A 59 -4.41 -2.38 -12.95
N TYR A 60 -3.24 -1.80 -12.61
CA TYR A 60 -2.96 -1.25 -11.28
C TYR A 60 -3.02 0.27 -11.28
N TRP A 61 -3.72 0.80 -10.32
CA TRP A 61 -3.67 2.19 -9.87
C TRP A 61 -2.86 2.26 -8.59
N GLU A 62 -2.76 3.42 -7.95
CA GLU A 62 -2.05 3.55 -6.68
C GLU A 62 -2.83 4.26 -5.59
N ASN A 63 -2.50 3.91 -4.35
CA ASN A 63 -2.76 4.74 -3.18
C ASN A 63 -1.49 5.48 -2.73
N GLY A 64 -0.31 5.03 -3.16
CA GLY A 64 0.99 5.62 -2.91
C GLY A 64 1.86 4.87 -1.90
N ILE A 65 3.03 5.47 -1.61
CA ILE A 65 4.03 4.97 -0.66
C ILE A 65 3.55 5.18 0.78
N TYR A 66 3.82 4.21 1.64
CA TYR A 66 3.46 4.27 3.06
C TYR A 66 4.36 5.20 3.86
N ALA A 67 3.73 5.93 4.78
CA ALA A 67 4.39 6.71 5.80
C ALA A 67 3.83 6.35 7.20
N ILE A 68 4.49 6.84 8.24
CA ILE A 68 4.04 6.71 9.62
C ILE A 68 3.71 8.10 10.16
N GLY A 69 2.43 8.38 10.38
CA GLY A 69 1.99 9.56 11.10
C GLY A 69 1.87 9.26 12.59
N ALA A 70 2.52 10.02 13.47
CA ALA A 70 2.60 9.72 14.89
C ALA A 70 2.35 10.95 15.78
N VAL A 71 1.96 10.69 17.03
CA VAL A 71 1.79 11.74 18.06
C VAL A 71 3.13 12.28 18.61
N LYS A 72 4.24 11.62 18.27
CA LYS A 72 5.61 11.99 18.63
C LYS A 72 6.54 11.76 17.44
N PRO A 73 7.65 12.51 17.33
CA PRO A 73 8.63 12.29 16.27
C PRO A 73 9.16 10.85 16.27
N VAL A 74 9.22 10.24 15.09
CA VAL A 74 9.85 8.93 14.85
C VAL A 74 11.00 9.14 13.89
N LYS A 75 12.23 9.17 14.40
CA LYS A 75 13.47 9.44 13.66
C LYS A 75 14.33 8.20 13.44
N ASN A 76 14.08 7.15 14.22
CA ASN A 76 14.80 5.87 14.18
C ASN A 76 13.93 4.75 14.78
N LEU A 77 14.38 3.50 14.68
CA LEU A 77 13.64 2.34 15.20
C LEU A 77 13.41 2.38 16.72
N ALA A 78 14.30 3.01 17.48
CA ALA A 78 14.13 3.09 18.93
C ALA A 78 12.90 3.94 19.31
N ASP A 79 12.53 4.92 18.49
CA ASP A 79 11.36 5.76 18.71
C ASP A 79 10.06 5.00 18.52
N LEU A 80 10.05 3.93 17.68
CA LEU A 80 8.90 3.05 17.48
C LEU A 80 8.69 2.06 18.62
N LYS A 81 9.69 1.83 19.45
CA LYS A 81 9.65 0.77 20.45
C LYS A 81 8.49 0.94 21.43
N GLY A 82 7.56 -0.02 21.35
CA GLY A 82 6.36 -0.04 22.20
C GLY A 82 5.28 0.98 21.79
N MET A 83 5.45 1.71 20.69
CA MET A 83 4.44 2.59 20.13
C MET A 83 3.30 1.74 19.52
N ARG A 84 2.07 2.08 19.84
CA ARG A 84 0.89 1.42 19.28
C ARG A 84 0.63 1.97 17.88
N VAL A 85 1.03 1.21 16.86
CA VAL A 85 0.89 1.59 15.45
C VAL A 85 -0.33 0.93 14.85
N ARG A 86 -1.22 1.73 14.27
CA ARG A 86 -2.37 1.18 13.54
C ARG A 86 -1.90 0.35 12.35
N SER A 87 -2.43 -0.87 12.27
CA SER A 87 -2.29 -1.76 11.13
C SER A 87 -3.65 -2.07 10.50
N ILE A 88 -3.64 -2.53 9.26
CA ILE A 88 -4.79 -3.19 8.63
C ILE A 88 -4.94 -4.60 9.21
N ASP A 89 -6.06 -5.26 8.93
CA ASP A 89 -6.29 -6.66 9.28
C ASP A 89 -5.51 -7.59 8.32
N SER A 90 -4.19 -7.62 8.51
CA SER A 90 -3.23 -8.44 7.78
C SER A 90 -2.13 -8.91 8.73
N PRO A 91 -1.96 -10.23 8.92
CA PRO A 91 -0.88 -10.78 9.74
C PRO A 91 0.51 -10.33 9.26
N LEU A 92 0.74 -10.27 7.95
CA LEU A 92 2.00 -9.81 7.37
C LEU A 92 2.29 -8.37 7.79
N GLN A 93 1.31 -7.47 7.64
CA GLN A 93 1.48 -6.06 8.01
C GLN A 93 1.69 -5.89 9.53
N ALA A 94 1.01 -6.69 10.36
CA ALA A 94 1.24 -6.68 11.81
C ALA A 94 2.67 -7.14 12.15
N ASP A 95 3.19 -8.15 11.47
CA ASP A 95 4.56 -8.63 11.65
C ASP A 95 5.60 -7.60 11.18
N VAL A 96 5.34 -6.83 10.13
CA VAL A 96 6.19 -5.70 9.71
C VAL A 96 6.37 -4.71 10.86
N TYR A 97 5.27 -4.24 11.48
CA TYR A 97 5.40 -3.28 12.60
C TYR A 97 6.03 -3.91 13.84
N SER A 98 5.78 -5.20 14.09
CA SER A 98 6.44 -5.93 15.19
C SER A 98 7.95 -6.04 14.95
N ALA A 99 8.38 -6.30 13.73
CA ALA A 99 9.80 -6.36 13.36
C ALA A 99 10.48 -4.99 13.49
N LEU A 100 9.77 -3.90 13.21
CA LEU A 100 10.22 -2.52 13.44
C LEU A 100 10.19 -2.11 14.93
N GLY A 101 9.77 -2.99 15.84
CA GLY A 101 9.73 -2.77 17.30
C GLY A 101 8.46 -2.12 17.83
N ALA A 102 7.48 -1.86 16.98
CA ALA A 102 6.19 -1.29 17.36
C ALA A 102 5.22 -2.37 17.89
N MET A 103 4.09 -1.93 18.41
CA MET A 103 2.97 -2.77 18.84
C MET A 103 1.81 -2.56 17.84
N PRO A 104 1.59 -3.47 16.89
CA PRO A 104 0.51 -3.31 15.91
C PRO A 104 -0.87 -3.39 16.58
N VAL A 105 -1.76 -2.50 16.19
CA VAL A 105 -3.17 -2.46 16.63
C VAL A 105 -4.06 -2.45 15.40
N VAL A 106 -4.89 -3.48 15.22
CA VAL A 106 -5.82 -3.55 14.10
C VAL A 106 -7.01 -2.62 14.37
N LEU A 107 -7.17 -1.62 13.53
CA LEU A 107 -8.26 -0.65 13.61
C LEU A 107 -8.91 -0.47 12.23
N ALA A 108 -10.25 -0.42 12.23
CA ALA A 108 -11.00 -0.08 11.03
C ALA A 108 -10.66 1.35 10.55
N TRP A 109 -10.74 1.57 9.23
CA TRP A 109 -10.35 2.85 8.63
C TRP A 109 -11.05 4.07 9.23
N GLY A 110 -12.35 3.96 9.49
CA GLY A 110 -13.15 5.06 10.05
C GLY A 110 -12.84 5.37 11.52
N ASP A 111 -12.14 4.48 12.23
CA ASP A 111 -11.88 4.63 13.66
C ASP A 111 -10.49 5.24 13.96
N ILE A 112 -9.64 5.40 12.93
CA ILE A 112 -8.23 5.79 13.08
C ILE A 112 -8.10 7.17 13.78
N TYR A 113 -8.75 8.20 13.23
CA TYR A 113 -8.67 9.56 13.77
C TYR A 113 -9.03 9.60 15.26
N THR A 114 -10.20 9.04 15.61
CA THR A 114 -10.68 9.01 17.00
C THR A 114 -9.79 8.15 17.90
N SER A 115 -9.25 7.04 17.38
CA SER A 115 -8.36 6.17 18.14
C SER A 115 -7.04 6.84 18.50
N ILE A 116 -6.48 7.64 17.60
CA ILE A 116 -5.27 8.43 17.89
C ILE A 116 -5.61 9.58 18.83
N GLN A 117 -6.69 10.33 18.56
CA GLN A 117 -7.13 11.43 19.39
C GLN A 117 -7.39 11.02 20.85
N THR A 118 -7.94 9.83 21.07
CA THR A 118 -8.25 9.30 22.42
C THR A 118 -7.10 8.49 23.03
N GLY A 119 -5.98 8.34 22.32
CA GLY A 119 -4.82 7.62 22.81
C GLY A 119 -5.00 6.09 22.83
N VAL A 120 -5.86 5.52 21.99
CA VAL A 120 -5.94 4.06 21.76
C VAL A 120 -4.79 3.61 20.88
N ALA A 121 -4.41 4.41 19.89
CA ALA A 121 -3.21 4.25 19.08
C ALA A 121 -2.33 5.50 19.19
N ASP A 122 -1.03 5.34 18.95
CA ASP A 122 -0.04 6.40 19.00
C ASP A 122 0.40 6.84 17.59
N ALA A 123 0.13 5.99 16.60
CA ALA A 123 0.48 6.24 15.21
C ALA A 123 -0.46 5.55 14.22
N VAL A 124 -0.58 6.14 13.04
CA VAL A 124 -1.21 5.54 11.87
C VAL A 124 -0.15 5.14 10.86
N SER A 125 -0.30 3.94 10.30
CA SER A 125 0.52 3.43 9.21
C SER A 125 -0.28 2.51 8.28
N SER A 126 0.37 1.81 7.35
CA SER A 126 -0.26 1.11 6.22
C SER A 126 -1.13 2.08 5.41
N THR A 127 -0.63 3.29 5.18
CA THR A 127 -1.33 4.31 4.41
C THR A 127 -0.36 5.31 3.81
N ALA A 128 -0.72 5.86 2.65
CA ALA A 128 0.09 6.84 1.94
C ALA A 128 0.04 8.23 2.60
N VAL A 129 1.04 9.05 2.28
CA VAL A 129 1.12 10.45 2.73
C VAL A 129 -0.12 11.25 2.34
N THR A 130 -0.66 11.04 1.13
CA THR A 130 -1.88 11.70 0.66
C THR A 130 -3.09 11.45 1.55
N ASN A 131 -3.16 10.27 2.18
CA ASN A 131 -4.23 9.95 3.12
C ASN A 131 -4.06 10.67 4.48
N MET A 132 -2.83 11.05 4.86
CA MET A 132 -2.62 11.87 6.06
C MET A 132 -3.36 13.19 5.94
N TYR A 133 -3.37 13.78 4.73
CA TYR A 133 -4.11 14.99 4.41
C TYR A 133 -5.61 14.74 4.26
N THR A 134 -6.02 13.87 3.33
CA THR A 134 -7.43 13.69 2.96
C THR A 134 -8.32 13.16 4.08
N GLN A 135 -7.74 12.53 5.09
CA GLN A 135 -8.42 12.01 6.29
C GLN A 135 -8.15 12.85 7.54
N ASN A 136 -7.46 13.98 7.39
CA ASN A 136 -7.05 14.87 8.48
C ASN A 136 -6.24 14.17 9.59
N PHE A 137 -5.53 13.07 9.25
CA PHE A 137 -4.74 12.36 10.26
C PHE A 137 -3.59 13.20 10.80
N TYR A 138 -3.04 14.12 10.00
CA TYR A 138 -2.00 15.05 10.41
C TYR A 138 -2.41 15.95 11.59
N GLU A 139 -3.70 16.20 11.80
CA GLU A 139 -4.19 17.01 12.95
C GLU A 139 -3.97 16.29 14.29
N VAL A 140 -4.05 14.96 14.32
CA VAL A 140 -3.92 14.13 15.53
C VAL A 140 -2.59 13.37 15.58
N ALA A 141 -1.87 13.27 14.46
CA ALA A 141 -0.59 12.62 14.30
C ALA A 141 0.33 13.48 13.41
N PRO A 142 0.79 14.65 13.92
CA PRO A 142 1.45 15.67 13.10
C PRO A 142 2.90 15.33 12.69
N TYR A 143 3.51 14.31 13.28
CA TYR A 143 4.86 13.89 12.93
C TYR A 143 4.79 12.78 11.90
N ILE A 144 5.12 13.11 10.63
CA ILE A 144 4.97 12.20 9.49
C ILE A 144 6.36 11.74 9.04
N THR A 145 6.70 10.50 9.39
CA THR A 145 7.97 9.88 8.98
C THR A 145 7.82 9.26 7.60
N LEU A 146 8.65 9.71 6.66
CA LEU A 146 8.73 9.20 5.29
C LEU A 146 9.53 7.90 5.27
N SER A 147 8.95 6.86 5.84
CA SER A 147 9.61 5.57 6.05
C SER A 147 9.66 4.70 4.81
N ASN A 148 8.83 4.95 3.80
CA ASN A 148 8.73 4.23 2.52
C ASN A 148 8.68 2.69 2.64
N HIS A 149 8.22 2.20 3.81
CA HIS A 149 8.27 0.78 4.16
C HIS A 149 7.27 -0.09 3.41
N GLY A 150 6.49 0.47 2.50
CA GLY A 150 5.57 -0.26 1.66
C GLY A 150 4.93 0.63 0.59
N TYR A 151 4.38 -0.02 -0.40
CA TYR A 151 3.62 0.61 -1.48
C TYR A 151 2.24 -0.02 -1.57
N SER A 152 1.24 0.75 -1.89
CA SER A 152 -0.14 0.28 -2.00
C SER A 152 -0.63 0.34 -3.45
N PRO A 153 -0.44 -0.71 -4.27
CA PRO A 153 -1.09 -0.79 -5.55
C PRO A 153 -2.60 -0.97 -5.35
N ALA A 154 -3.40 -0.36 -6.21
CA ALA A 154 -4.84 -0.47 -6.21
C ALA A 154 -5.31 -1.17 -7.51
N PRO A 155 -5.54 -2.49 -7.51
CA PRO A 155 -5.98 -3.18 -8.71
C PRO A 155 -7.38 -2.71 -9.13
N LEU A 156 -7.52 -2.32 -10.40
CA LEU A 156 -8.81 -2.11 -11.03
C LEU A 156 -9.35 -3.48 -11.46
N ILE A 157 -10.48 -3.86 -10.90
CA ILE A 157 -11.07 -5.18 -11.13
C ILE A 157 -12.56 -5.09 -11.50
N CYS A 158 -13.04 -6.07 -12.24
CA CYS A 158 -14.48 -6.24 -12.47
C CYS A 158 -14.90 -7.71 -12.31
N SER A 159 -16.21 -7.96 -12.29
CA SER A 159 -16.73 -9.32 -12.30
C SER A 159 -16.37 -10.00 -13.62
N LYS A 160 -15.76 -11.21 -13.54
CA LYS A 160 -15.43 -11.99 -14.73
C LYS A 160 -16.66 -12.32 -15.56
N SER A 161 -17.79 -12.64 -14.94
CA SER A 161 -19.03 -12.91 -15.66
C SER A 161 -19.57 -11.69 -16.41
N LEU A 162 -19.37 -10.47 -15.90
CA LEU A 162 -19.67 -9.25 -16.65
C LEU A 162 -18.69 -9.08 -17.80
N TRP A 163 -17.41 -9.24 -17.55
CA TRP A 163 -16.35 -9.12 -18.54
C TRP A 163 -16.59 -10.05 -19.74
N ASP A 164 -16.84 -11.33 -19.47
CA ASP A 164 -17.09 -12.34 -20.50
C ASP A 164 -18.39 -12.10 -21.29
N SER A 165 -19.31 -11.28 -20.80
CA SER A 165 -20.54 -10.89 -21.49
C SER A 165 -20.36 -9.72 -22.45
N LEU A 166 -19.22 -9.01 -22.38
CA LEU A 166 -18.90 -7.90 -23.27
C LEU A 166 -18.35 -8.43 -24.59
N SER A 167 -18.62 -7.72 -25.69
CA SER A 167 -17.95 -7.99 -26.96
C SER A 167 -16.46 -7.65 -26.89
N GLU A 168 -15.65 -8.26 -27.73
CA GLU A 168 -14.20 -8.03 -27.79
C GLU A 168 -13.87 -6.54 -27.99
N ASP A 169 -14.64 -5.83 -28.85
CA ASP A 169 -14.45 -4.39 -29.08
C ASP A 169 -14.66 -3.57 -27.81
N ILE A 170 -15.64 -3.95 -26.97
CA ILE A 170 -15.91 -3.26 -25.71
C ILE A 170 -14.84 -3.62 -24.66
N GLN A 171 -14.40 -4.87 -24.61
CA GLN A 171 -13.30 -5.27 -23.72
C GLN A 171 -12.03 -4.48 -24.06
N GLN A 172 -11.69 -4.38 -25.35
CA GLN A 172 -10.53 -3.59 -25.79
C GLN A 172 -10.69 -2.11 -25.43
N LEU A 173 -11.84 -1.52 -25.68
CA LEU A 173 -12.11 -0.12 -25.31
C LEU A 173 -11.96 0.12 -23.82
N VAL A 174 -12.42 -0.79 -22.96
CA VAL A 174 -12.26 -0.70 -21.52
C VAL A 174 -10.78 -0.74 -21.11
N MET A 175 -9.98 -1.63 -21.75
CA MET A 175 -8.55 -1.69 -21.48
C MET A 175 -7.83 -0.41 -21.87
N GLU A 176 -8.12 0.14 -23.05
CA GLU A 176 -7.53 1.40 -23.54
C GLU A 176 -7.90 2.58 -22.64
N CYS A 177 -9.18 2.71 -22.28
CA CYS A 177 -9.62 3.77 -21.35
C CYS A 177 -9.03 3.63 -19.96
N ALA A 178 -8.88 2.40 -19.45
CA ALA A 178 -8.30 2.15 -18.14
C ALA A 178 -6.82 2.51 -18.11
N GLU A 179 -6.10 2.29 -19.21
CA GLU A 179 -4.69 2.66 -19.35
C GLU A 179 -4.52 4.18 -19.39
N GLU A 180 -5.29 4.88 -20.21
CA GLU A 180 -5.28 6.34 -20.28
C GLU A 180 -5.65 6.97 -18.92
N ALA A 181 -6.65 6.42 -18.26
CA ALA A 181 -7.08 6.89 -16.94
C ALA A 181 -6.02 6.62 -15.86
N ARG A 182 -5.26 5.51 -15.95
CA ARG A 182 -4.16 5.20 -15.03
C ARG A 182 -3.04 6.22 -15.16
N GLU A 183 -2.60 6.53 -16.37
CA GLU A 183 -1.54 7.53 -16.60
C GLU A 183 -1.95 8.91 -16.06
N TYR A 184 -3.18 9.32 -16.29
CA TYR A 184 -3.72 10.55 -15.73
C TYR A 184 -3.79 10.52 -14.20
N HIS A 185 -4.16 9.37 -13.61
CA HIS A 185 -4.19 9.18 -12.17
C HIS A 185 -2.79 9.36 -11.55
N TYR A 186 -1.75 8.78 -12.15
CA TYR A 186 -0.38 8.92 -11.67
C TYR A 186 0.08 10.37 -11.68
N GLN A 187 -0.21 11.11 -12.75
CA GLN A 187 0.09 12.54 -12.82
C GLN A 187 -0.59 13.32 -11.69
N ILE A 188 -1.87 13.08 -11.45
CA ILE A 188 -2.62 13.75 -10.36
C ILE A 188 -2.03 13.37 -9.00
N CYS A 189 -1.64 12.11 -8.78
CA CYS A 189 -1.05 11.68 -7.52
C CYS A 189 0.23 12.45 -7.21
N ASP A 190 1.10 12.65 -8.20
CA ASP A 190 2.35 13.41 -8.03
C ASP A 190 2.09 14.89 -7.76
N GLU A 191 1.16 15.51 -8.50
CA GLU A 191 0.77 16.92 -8.30
C GLU A 191 0.17 17.14 -6.90
N GLN A 192 -0.77 16.27 -6.50
CA GLN A 192 -1.45 16.38 -5.21
C GLN A 192 -0.54 16.07 -4.02
N LEU A 193 0.43 15.16 -4.17
CA LEU A 193 1.35 14.83 -3.08
C LEU A 193 2.11 16.08 -2.61
N ALA A 194 2.68 16.84 -3.55
CA ALA A 194 3.43 18.05 -3.23
C ALA A 194 2.54 19.13 -2.60
N GLU A 195 1.32 19.32 -3.12
CA GLU A 195 0.35 20.28 -2.61
C GLU A 195 -0.07 19.91 -1.18
N TYR A 196 -0.44 18.64 -0.95
CA TYR A 196 -0.89 18.18 0.36
C TYR A 196 0.20 18.22 1.42
N MET A 197 1.45 17.90 1.05
CA MET A 197 2.58 18.04 1.97
C MET A 197 2.77 19.51 2.39
N ALA A 198 2.74 20.45 1.43
CA ALA A 198 2.87 21.87 1.74
C ALA A 198 1.72 22.40 2.62
N GLU A 199 0.49 21.94 2.37
CA GLU A 199 -0.65 22.33 3.21
C GLU A 199 -0.58 21.73 4.62
N MET A 200 -0.14 20.48 4.76
CA MET A 200 0.06 19.87 6.08
C MET A 200 1.13 20.60 6.89
N GLU A 201 2.27 20.94 6.26
CA GLU A 201 3.33 21.73 6.91
C GLU A 201 2.84 23.11 7.34
N ALA A 202 2.07 23.81 6.49
CA ALA A 202 1.47 25.10 6.82
C ALA A 202 0.49 25.01 8.02
N ASN A 203 -0.06 23.83 8.28
CA ASN A 203 -0.94 23.53 9.40
C ASN A 203 -0.23 22.82 10.58
N GLY A 204 1.10 22.80 10.59
CA GLY A 204 1.89 22.36 11.74
C GLY A 204 2.34 20.90 11.71
N ALA A 205 2.18 20.18 10.60
CA ALA A 205 2.80 18.87 10.43
C ALA A 205 4.31 19.00 10.23
N GLU A 206 5.07 18.02 10.71
CA GLU A 206 6.52 17.90 10.54
C GLU A 206 6.82 16.63 9.75
N PHE A 207 7.43 16.77 8.57
CA PHE A 207 7.93 15.63 7.80
C PHE A 207 9.33 15.25 8.25
N ILE A 208 9.54 13.97 8.46
CA ILE A 208 10.78 13.41 8.98
C ILE A 208 11.34 12.43 7.96
N GLU A 209 12.51 12.72 7.42
CA GLU A 209 13.28 11.80 6.61
C GLU A 209 14.14 10.90 7.50
N ILE A 210 14.34 9.65 7.08
CA ILE A 210 15.12 8.65 7.82
C ILE A 210 16.10 7.94 6.88
N ASP A 211 17.16 7.38 7.45
CA ASP A 211 17.97 6.37 6.80
C ASP A 211 17.23 5.02 6.85
N GLN A 212 16.85 4.51 5.69
CA GLN A 212 16.04 3.28 5.57
C GLN A 212 16.85 2.00 5.81
N THR A 213 18.18 2.05 5.74
CA THR A 213 19.07 0.87 5.81
C THR A 213 18.80 0.00 7.05
N GLU A 214 18.66 0.64 8.22
CA GLU A 214 18.40 -0.05 9.48
C GLU A 214 16.97 -0.64 9.51
N TRP A 215 16.02 0.02 8.87
CA TRP A 215 14.63 -0.41 8.79
C TRP A 215 14.45 -1.60 7.86
N GLU A 216 15.10 -1.57 6.70
CA GLU A 216 15.14 -2.68 5.74
C GLU A 216 15.76 -3.94 6.38
N ALA A 217 16.84 -3.78 7.11
CA ALA A 217 17.47 -4.88 7.86
C ALA A 217 16.52 -5.46 8.93
N ALA A 218 15.76 -4.60 9.62
CA ALA A 218 14.86 -5.03 10.69
C ALA A 218 13.69 -5.88 10.19
N VAL A 219 13.22 -5.68 8.94
CA VAL A 219 12.09 -6.42 8.37
C VAL A 219 12.47 -7.71 7.64
N GLN A 220 13.75 -8.07 7.55
CA GLN A 220 14.18 -9.32 6.91
C GLN A 220 13.48 -10.58 7.47
N PRO A 221 13.22 -10.70 8.79
CA PRO A 221 12.45 -11.83 9.32
C PRO A 221 11.03 -11.98 8.74
N VAL A 222 10.45 -10.90 8.20
CA VAL A 222 9.15 -10.96 7.52
C VAL A 222 9.29 -11.70 6.20
N TYR A 223 10.33 -11.42 5.41
CA TYR A 223 10.62 -12.17 4.20
C TYR A 223 10.85 -13.66 4.49
N GLU A 224 11.67 -13.97 5.49
CA GLU A 224 11.94 -15.37 5.90
C GLU A 224 10.66 -16.12 6.30
N LYS A 225 9.71 -15.43 6.92
CA LYS A 225 8.44 -16.02 7.36
C LYS A 225 7.42 -16.21 6.25
N TYR A 226 7.31 -15.24 5.33
CA TYR A 226 6.20 -15.20 4.37
C TYR A 226 6.58 -15.67 2.96
N VAL A 227 7.84 -15.64 2.58
CA VAL A 227 8.30 -16.12 1.27
C VAL A 227 8.62 -17.61 1.35
N GLY A 228 8.26 -18.39 0.33
CA GLY A 228 8.45 -19.83 0.28
C GLY A 228 7.37 -20.57 1.09
N GLU A 229 7.72 -21.19 2.19
CA GLU A 229 6.79 -21.97 3.03
C GLU A 229 5.66 -21.11 3.62
N GLY A 230 5.85 -19.79 3.71
CA GLY A 230 4.85 -18.83 4.16
C GLY A 230 3.78 -18.47 3.12
N GLY A 231 3.84 -19.04 1.92
CA GLY A 231 2.81 -18.96 0.88
C GLY A 231 3.09 -17.97 -0.26
N ILE A 232 4.02 -17.02 -0.10
CA ILE A 232 4.43 -16.13 -1.20
C ILE A 232 5.50 -16.86 -2.03
N ASP A 233 5.25 -16.99 -3.35
CA ASP A 233 6.19 -17.66 -4.26
C ASP A 233 7.50 -16.87 -4.37
N PRO A 234 8.66 -17.46 -4.02
CA PRO A 234 9.96 -16.79 -4.13
C PRO A 234 10.31 -16.43 -5.58
N VAL A 235 9.85 -17.21 -6.58
CA VAL A 235 10.07 -16.90 -7.99
C VAL A 235 9.32 -15.62 -8.38
N LEU A 236 8.12 -15.41 -7.84
CA LEU A 236 7.37 -14.18 -8.06
C LEU A 236 8.06 -12.96 -7.43
N VAL A 237 8.59 -13.12 -6.21
CA VAL A 237 9.35 -12.05 -5.54
C VAL A 237 10.56 -11.66 -6.36
N GLU A 238 11.36 -12.65 -6.80
CA GLU A 238 12.55 -12.45 -7.63
C GLU A 238 12.19 -11.78 -8.98
N ALA A 239 11.09 -12.20 -9.61
CA ALA A 239 10.63 -11.60 -10.87
C ALA A 239 10.24 -10.14 -10.70
N ILE A 240 9.50 -9.79 -9.63
CA ILE A 240 9.14 -8.38 -9.34
C ILE A 240 10.39 -7.56 -9.01
N GLN A 241 11.33 -8.08 -8.23
CA GLN A 241 12.59 -7.42 -7.93
C GLN A 241 13.43 -7.19 -9.19
N THR A 242 13.43 -8.15 -10.11
CA THR A 242 14.08 -7.99 -11.42
C THR A 242 13.43 -6.87 -12.24
N ASP A 243 12.10 -6.79 -12.25
CA ASP A 243 11.37 -5.68 -12.90
C ASP A 243 11.69 -4.33 -12.25
N VAL A 244 11.91 -4.29 -10.91
CA VAL A 244 12.36 -3.11 -10.17
C VAL A 244 13.76 -2.68 -10.60
N GLU A 245 14.74 -3.61 -10.58
CA GLU A 245 16.13 -3.35 -10.96
C GLU A 245 16.28 -2.89 -12.43
N ALA A 246 15.44 -3.39 -13.32
CA ALA A 246 15.45 -2.99 -14.74
C ALA A 246 15.00 -1.54 -14.98
N VAL A 247 14.44 -0.90 -13.95
CA VAL A 247 13.91 0.47 -14.00
C VAL A 247 14.91 1.50 -13.45
N GLU A 248 15.78 1.09 -12.51
CA GLU A 248 16.87 1.91 -11.97
C GLU A 248 17.99 2.14 -13.02
#